data_5a5eae6718ec3f6f1875274d545350ea
#
_entry.id   5a5eae6718ec3f6f1875274d545350ea
#
_cell.length_a   1.000
_cell.length_b   1.000
_cell.length_c   1.000
_cell.angle_alpha   90.00
_cell.angle_beta   90.00
_cell.angle_gamma   90.00
#
_symmetry.space_group_name_H-M   'P 1'
#
loop_
_entity.id
_entity.type
_entity.pdbx_description
1 polymer ?
#
loop_
_entity_poly.entity_id
_entity_poly.type
_entity_poly.pdbx_seq_one_letter_code
_entity_poly.pdbx_strand_id
1 'polypeptide(L)'
;MSGLTWSENLGKRVRTGDWLDQSVSTVEKIEDAIEEENPEMAAQLIDYFMEEAKVCHLIYLNWFSSFYEWLIERGASEDKFQEIYELLAFPDGEIFDAQAGVPVDRWSTIGSEAGVLANEIRGGGVESKIAIKRLSSLRESWRQLHDRWVDLLSALMTLAAEKGGEEGLEAMYRDALEPYISERYMVYDLRERSYEETIERNLYTSFEAMRGHLCGPQRRGDIELQEHSDRWELSFDPCASGGRILRGDNVEGTGSRCEPPYSFGVTQDEHDWSWNKKGVCYYCAHCCLALERIPAERWGHPVRVVDPPLYPQDVGGSEEKKCTWTIYKKLEDIPDKVYERIGLKKPTD
;
A
#
# COMPACT_ATOMS: atom_id res chain seq x y z
N MET A 1 21.76 -14.88 7.47
CA MET A 1 20.84 -15.44 6.45
C MET A 1 19.42 -15.24 6.94
N SER A 2 18.64 -14.41 6.28
CA SER A 2 17.23 -14.19 6.64
C SER A 2 16.38 -15.30 6.02
N GLY A 3 16.00 -16.27 6.85
CA GLY A 3 15.06 -17.32 6.47
C GLY A 3 13.60 -16.92 6.72
N LEU A 4 12.70 -17.86 6.52
CA LEU A 4 11.31 -17.75 6.95
C LEU A 4 11.08 -18.56 8.23
N THR A 5 10.34 -17.98 9.17
CA THR A 5 9.90 -18.65 10.40
C THR A 5 8.39 -18.53 10.55
N TRP A 6 7.79 -19.44 11.31
CA TRP A 6 6.38 -19.35 11.66
C TRP A 6 6.19 -18.34 12.79
N SER A 7 5.29 -17.39 12.61
CA SER A 7 4.84 -16.47 13.67
C SER A 7 3.47 -16.91 14.19
N GLU A 8 3.40 -17.31 15.45
CA GLU A 8 2.14 -17.67 16.10
C GLU A 8 1.20 -16.46 16.18
N ASN A 9 1.75 -15.27 16.45
CA ASN A 9 0.99 -14.04 16.53
C ASN A 9 0.31 -13.68 15.20
N LEU A 10 1.00 -13.90 14.06
CA LEU A 10 0.44 -13.61 12.74
C LEU A 10 -0.28 -14.80 12.09
N GLY A 11 -0.04 -16.03 12.58
CA GLY A 11 -0.60 -17.24 12.00
C GLY A 11 -0.07 -17.55 10.59
N LYS A 12 1.16 -17.12 10.28
CA LYS A 12 1.82 -17.31 8.98
C LYS A 12 3.33 -17.31 9.07
N ARG A 13 4.00 -17.67 7.98
CA ARG A 13 5.44 -17.46 7.86
C ARG A 13 5.77 -16.00 7.68
N VAL A 14 6.84 -15.55 8.32
CA VAL A 14 7.43 -14.20 8.21
C VAL A 14 8.93 -14.32 8.01
N ARG A 15 9.55 -13.28 7.47
CA ARG A 15 11.01 -13.22 7.37
C ARG A 15 11.62 -13.14 8.78
N THR A 16 12.71 -13.86 8.97
CA THR A 16 13.57 -13.74 10.18
C THR A 16 14.45 -12.52 10.06
N GLY A 17 14.99 -12.07 11.19
CA GLY A 17 15.88 -10.91 11.28
C GLY A 17 15.33 -9.83 12.21
N ASP A 18 16.13 -8.81 12.47
CA ASP A 18 15.71 -7.62 13.19
C ASP A 18 14.90 -6.67 12.27
N TRP A 19 14.45 -5.55 12.83
CA TRP A 19 13.63 -4.60 12.06
C TRP A 19 14.40 -3.91 10.93
N LEU A 20 15.74 -3.78 11.05
CA LEU A 20 16.56 -3.28 9.95
C LEU A 20 16.62 -4.29 8.80
N ASP A 21 16.76 -5.59 9.11
CA ASP A 21 16.66 -6.63 8.08
C ASP A 21 15.26 -6.67 7.44
N GLN A 22 14.19 -6.44 8.22
CA GLN A 22 12.84 -6.32 7.68
C GLN A 22 12.65 -5.11 6.75
N SER A 23 13.43 -4.04 6.90
CA SER A 23 13.34 -2.85 6.05
C SER A 23 13.93 -3.03 4.64
N VAL A 24 14.79 -4.03 4.45
CA VAL A 24 15.34 -4.41 3.15
C VAL A 24 14.29 -5.12 2.30
N SER A 25 14.28 -4.87 1.00
CA SER A 25 13.31 -5.48 0.08
C SER A 25 13.42 -7.01 0.03
N THR A 26 12.29 -7.69 -0.18
CA THR A 26 12.30 -9.15 -0.40
C THR A 26 13.00 -9.50 -1.72
N VAL A 27 12.94 -8.60 -2.71
CA VAL A 27 13.66 -8.76 -3.98
C VAL A 27 15.17 -8.84 -3.78
N GLU A 28 15.76 -7.96 -2.95
CA GLU A 28 17.18 -7.99 -2.63
C GLU A 28 17.56 -9.29 -1.90
N LYS A 29 16.74 -9.72 -0.94
CA LYS A 29 16.99 -11.00 -0.23
C LYS A 29 16.90 -12.23 -1.14
N ILE A 30 16.09 -12.18 -2.21
CA ILE A 30 16.07 -13.25 -3.22
C ILE A 30 17.37 -13.22 -4.03
N GLU A 31 17.84 -12.04 -4.45
CA GLU A 31 19.10 -11.87 -5.18
C GLU A 31 20.29 -12.37 -4.35
N ASP A 32 20.37 -11.96 -3.07
CA ASP A 32 21.41 -12.45 -2.14
C ASP A 32 21.39 -13.98 -2.04
N ALA A 33 20.22 -14.60 -1.88
CA ALA A 33 20.10 -16.05 -1.77
C ALA A 33 20.51 -16.79 -3.07
N ILE A 34 20.27 -16.18 -4.25
CA ILE A 34 20.73 -16.71 -5.54
C ILE A 34 22.26 -16.61 -5.64
N GLU A 35 22.84 -15.47 -5.24
CA GLU A 35 24.28 -15.22 -5.29
C GLU A 35 25.06 -16.10 -4.28
N GLU A 36 24.46 -16.38 -3.12
CA GLU A 36 24.97 -17.29 -2.08
C GLU A 36 24.81 -18.78 -2.44
N GLU A 37 24.29 -19.09 -3.64
CA GLU A 37 24.01 -20.45 -4.08
C GLU A 37 23.08 -21.22 -3.12
N ASN A 38 22.05 -20.54 -2.56
CA ASN A 38 21.04 -21.12 -1.70
C ASN A 38 19.69 -21.22 -2.41
N PRO A 39 19.50 -22.20 -3.30
CA PRO A 39 18.33 -22.28 -4.17
C PRO A 39 17.01 -22.51 -3.41
N GLU A 40 17.06 -23.23 -2.29
CA GLU A 40 15.85 -23.47 -1.50
C GLU A 40 15.37 -22.17 -0.83
N MET A 41 16.30 -21.38 -0.30
CA MET A 41 15.97 -20.08 0.29
C MET A 41 15.45 -19.11 -0.76
N ALA A 42 16.12 -19.00 -1.91
CA ALA A 42 15.70 -18.13 -3.00
C ALA A 42 14.28 -18.47 -3.46
N ALA A 43 13.96 -19.75 -3.63
CA ALA A 43 12.64 -20.19 -4.02
C ALA A 43 11.57 -19.87 -2.95
N GLN A 44 11.86 -20.10 -1.66
CA GLN A 44 10.94 -19.73 -0.57
C GLN A 44 10.69 -18.24 -0.49
N LEU A 45 11.70 -17.41 -0.74
CA LEU A 45 11.56 -15.95 -0.74
C LEU A 45 10.79 -15.44 -1.97
N ILE A 46 10.86 -16.12 -3.13
CA ILE A 46 10.00 -15.83 -4.28
C ILE A 46 8.53 -16.09 -3.92
N ASP A 47 8.24 -17.22 -3.29
CA ASP A 47 6.88 -17.52 -2.82
C ASP A 47 6.40 -16.45 -1.82
N TYR A 48 7.27 -16.02 -0.90
CA TYR A 48 6.96 -14.99 0.07
C TYR A 48 6.74 -13.60 -0.56
N PHE A 49 7.54 -13.22 -1.55
CA PHE A 49 7.32 -12.01 -2.35
C PHE A 49 5.93 -11.99 -2.99
N MET A 50 5.50 -13.13 -3.52
CA MET A 50 4.15 -13.26 -4.08
C MET A 50 3.04 -13.15 -3.03
N GLU A 51 3.27 -13.62 -1.79
CA GLU A 51 2.32 -13.41 -0.69
C GLU A 51 2.23 -11.93 -0.27
N GLU A 52 3.35 -11.20 -0.25
CA GLU A 52 3.35 -9.74 -0.03
C GLU A 52 2.58 -9.00 -1.12
N ALA A 53 2.83 -9.31 -2.38
CA ALA A 53 2.14 -8.74 -3.53
C ALA A 53 0.64 -9.06 -3.53
N LYS A 54 0.26 -10.30 -3.17
CA LYS A 54 -1.12 -10.78 -3.10
C LYS A 54 -1.96 -10.00 -2.11
N VAL A 55 -1.39 -9.63 -0.97
CA VAL A 55 -2.11 -8.81 0.02
C VAL A 55 -2.53 -7.47 -0.60
N CYS A 56 -1.63 -6.80 -1.31
CA CYS A 56 -1.93 -5.54 -2.00
C CYS A 56 -2.96 -5.75 -3.11
N HIS A 57 -2.80 -6.78 -3.92
CA HIS A 57 -3.71 -7.11 -5.01
C HIS A 57 -5.15 -7.34 -4.52
N LEU A 58 -5.33 -8.12 -3.45
CA LEU A 58 -6.66 -8.40 -2.90
C LEU A 58 -7.32 -7.16 -2.26
N ILE A 59 -6.52 -6.26 -1.66
CA ILE A 59 -7.02 -4.97 -1.17
C ILE A 59 -7.60 -4.16 -2.34
N TYR A 60 -6.85 -4.04 -3.42
CA TYR A 60 -7.28 -3.25 -4.58
C TYR A 60 -8.50 -3.83 -5.28
N LEU A 61 -8.58 -5.15 -5.39
CA LEU A 61 -9.76 -5.83 -5.89
C LEU A 61 -11.01 -5.49 -5.08
N ASN A 62 -10.92 -5.61 -3.76
CA ASN A 62 -12.03 -5.30 -2.87
C ASN A 62 -12.45 -3.84 -3.01
N TRP A 63 -11.50 -2.90 -2.97
CA TRP A 63 -11.79 -1.48 -3.08
C TRP A 63 -12.39 -1.11 -4.44
N PHE A 64 -11.86 -1.66 -5.51
CA PHE A 64 -12.38 -1.40 -6.85
C PHE A 64 -13.84 -1.81 -6.96
N SER A 65 -14.18 -3.04 -6.58
CA SER A 65 -15.57 -3.53 -6.62
C SER A 65 -16.50 -2.63 -5.81
N SER A 66 -16.10 -2.30 -4.58
CA SER A 66 -16.90 -1.46 -3.69
C SER A 66 -17.07 -0.03 -4.21
N PHE A 67 -16.01 0.59 -4.77
CA PHE A 67 -16.09 1.94 -5.35
C PHE A 67 -16.91 1.96 -6.62
N TYR A 68 -16.74 0.96 -7.50
CA TYR A 68 -17.50 0.84 -8.73
C TYR A 68 -19.00 0.74 -8.45
N GLU A 69 -19.41 -0.18 -7.56
CA GLU A 69 -20.79 -0.34 -7.15
C GLU A 69 -21.35 0.95 -6.54
N TRP A 70 -20.61 1.56 -5.61
CA TRP A 70 -21.01 2.82 -4.96
C TRP A 70 -21.24 3.96 -5.97
N LEU A 71 -20.37 4.09 -6.98
CA LEU A 71 -20.47 5.12 -8.02
C LEU A 71 -21.63 4.85 -8.99
N ILE A 72 -21.86 3.58 -9.39
CA ILE A 72 -23.00 3.19 -10.23
C ILE A 72 -24.32 3.50 -9.53
N GLU A 73 -24.47 3.14 -8.27
CA GLU A 73 -25.67 3.43 -7.46
C GLU A 73 -25.97 4.93 -7.39
N ARG A 74 -24.95 5.77 -7.51
CA ARG A 74 -25.07 7.25 -7.51
C ARG A 74 -25.05 7.86 -8.91
N GLY A 75 -25.32 7.04 -9.93
CA GLY A 75 -25.54 7.48 -11.29
C GLY A 75 -24.25 7.87 -12.05
N ALA A 76 -23.13 7.24 -11.77
CA ALA A 76 -21.99 7.26 -12.68
C ALA A 76 -22.35 6.44 -13.93
N SER A 77 -22.10 6.97 -15.12
CA SER A 77 -22.39 6.27 -16.37
C SER A 77 -21.24 5.34 -16.77
N GLU A 78 -21.55 4.31 -17.53
CA GLU A 78 -20.52 3.42 -18.11
C GLU A 78 -19.52 4.20 -18.97
N ASP A 79 -19.97 5.25 -19.68
CA ASP A 79 -19.10 6.11 -20.48
C ASP A 79 -18.00 6.76 -19.63
N LYS A 80 -18.29 7.13 -18.37
CA LYS A 80 -17.29 7.71 -17.47
C LYS A 80 -16.22 6.70 -17.07
N PHE A 81 -16.59 5.47 -16.85
CA PHE A 81 -15.60 4.41 -16.60
C PHE A 81 -14.78 4.12 -17.85
N GLN A 82 -15.39 4.13 -19.02
CA GLN A 82 -14.68 3.98 -20.28
C GLN A 82 -13.65 5.10 -20.50
N GLU A 83 -14.02 6.38 -20.23
CA GLU A 83 -13.09 7.51 -20.27
C GLU A 83 -11.89 7.31 -19.33
N ILE A 84 -12.11 6.77 -18.12
CA ILE A 84 -11.04 6.45 -17.15
C ILE A 84 -10.14 5.34 -17.71
N TYR A 85 -10.71 4.28 -18.29
CA TYR A 85 -9.92 3.18 -18.85
C TYR A 85 -9.05 3.62 -20.02
N GLU A 86 -9.59 4.47 -20.90
CA GLU A 86 -8.85 5.06 -22.01
C GLU A 86 -7.73 5.98 -21.52
N LEU A 87 -8.01 6.83 -20.51
CA LEU A 87 -7.01 7.70 -19.88
C LEU A 87 -5.83 6.89 -19.31
N LEU A 88 -6.12 5.74 -18.69
CA LEU A 88 -5.13 4.88 -18.07
C LEU A 88 -4.44 3.93 -19.05
N ALA A 89 -4.79 4.03 -20.36
CA ALA A 89 -4.22 3.23 -21.43
C ALA A 89 -4.22 1.72 -21.11
N PHE A 90 -5.37 1.19 -20.63
CA PHE A 90 -5.53 -0.26 -20.53
C PHE A 90 -5.43 -0.86 -21.94
N PRO A 91 -4.56 -1.86 -22.17
CA PRO A 91 -4.42 -2.46 -23.50
C PRO A 91 -5.75 -2.98 -24.05
N ASP A 92 -5.96 -2.79 -25.35
CA ASP A 92 -7.10 -3.38 -26.06
C ASP A 92 -7.13 -4.90 -25.81
N GLY A 93 -8.24 -5.40 -25.26
CA GLY A 93 -8.43 -6.81 -24.96
C GLY A 93 -7.99 -7.29 -23.57
N GLU A 94 -7.45 -6.42 -22.70
CA GLU A 94 -7.52 -6.69 -21.26
C GLU A 94 -9.00 -6.61 -20.87
N ILE A 95 -9.62 -7.78 -20.69
CA ILE A 95 -11.04 -7.87 -20.30
C ILE A 95 -11.19 -7.24 -18.95
N PHE A 96 -11.68 -6.02 -18.96
CA PHE A 96 -12.29 -5.41 -17.80
C PHE A 96 -13.65 -6.10 -17.63
N ASP A 97 -13.66 -7.21 -16.93
CA ASP A 97 -14.92 -7.74 -16.44
C ASP A 97 -15.42 -6.77 -15.38
N ALA A 98 -16.37 -5.92 -15.75
CA ALA A 98 -17.01 -4.96 -14.84
C ALA A 98 -17.69 -5.67 -13.64
N GLN A 99 -18.04 -6.95 -13.77
CA GLN A 99 -18.51 -7.79 -12.67
C GLN A 99 -17.37 -8.45 -11.87
N ALA A 100 -16.21 -8.70 -12.49
CA ALA A 100 -15.02 -9.22 -11.83
C ALA A 100 -13.92 -8.16 -11.60
N GLY A 101 -14.06 -6.98 -12.19
CA GLY A 101 -13.27 -5.77 -11.89
C GLY A 101 -11.77 -5.83 -12.15
N VAL A 102 -11.26 -6.78 -12.97
CA VAL A 102 -9.82 -7.05 -13.00
C VAL A 102 -9.35 -7.59 -14.31
N PRO A 103 -8.08 -7.30 -14.68
CA PRO A 103 -7.30 -8.19 -15.50
C PRO A 103 -6.97 -9.47 -14.69
N VAL A 104 -7.95 -10.36 -14.48
CA VAL A 104 -7.81 -11.61 -13.70
C VAL A 104 -6.65 -12.45 -14.26
N ASP A 105 -6.49 -12.45 -15.57
CA ASP A 105 -5.45 -13.22 -16.25
C ASP A 105 -4.02 -12.75 -15.93
N ARG A 106 -3.81 -11.45 -15.70
CA ARG A 106 -2.46 -10.92 -15.48
C ARG A 106 -1.89 -11.30 -14.12
N TRP A 107 -2.70 -11.25 -13.05
CA TRP A 107 -2.27 -11.73 -11.74
C TRP A 107 -1.96 -13.23 -11.75
N SER A 108 -2.80 -14.03 -12.41
CA SER A 108 -2.57 -15.46 -12.56
C SER A 108 -1.31 -15.76 -13.36
N THR A 109 -1.01 -14.97 -14.40
CA THR A 109 0.21 -15.09 -15.19
C THR A 109 1.44 -14.78 -14.32
N ILE A 110 1.44 -13.69 -13.56
CA ILE A 110 2.53 -13.33 -12.65
C ILE A 110 2.78 -14.45 -11.62
N GLY A 111 1.72 -14.99 -11.03
CA GLY A 111 1.82 -16.11 -10.09
C GLY A 111 2.39 -17.39 -10.73
N SER A 112 2.00 -17.68 -11.96
CA SER A 112 2.53 -18.82 -12.70
C SER A 112 4.02 -18.65 -13.03
N GLU A 113 4.43 -17.46 -13.48
CA GLU A 113 5.84 -17.13 -13.77
C GLU A 113 6.70 -17.22 -12.51
N ALA A 114 6.22 -16.74 -11.36
CA ALA A 114 6.88 -16.86 -10.07
C ALA A 114 7.09 -18.33 -9.67
N GLY A 115 6.03 -19.16 -9.78
CA GLY A 115 6.10 -20.57 -9.46
C GLY A 115 7.08 -21.34 -10.37
N VAL A 116 7.10 -21.02 -11.68
CA VAL A 116 8.06 -21.62 -12.62
C VAL A 116 9.49 -21.22 -12.21
N LEU A 117 9.75 -19.94 -11.96
CA LEU A 117 11.07 -19.45 -11.55
C LEU A 117 11.56 -20.12 -10.25
N ALA A 118 10.70 -20.16 -9.23
CA ALA A 118 11.03 -20.79 -7.95
C ALA A 118 11.39 -22.28 -8.11
N ASN A 119 10.61 -23.03 -8.93
CA ASN A 119 10.86 -24.44 -9.19
C ASN A 119 12.16 -24.68 -9.97
N GLU A 120 12.47 -23.87 -10.96
CA GLU A 120 13.71 -23.99 -11.74
C GLU A 120 14.94 -23.67 -10.88
N ILE A 121 14.88 -22.64 -10.01
CA ILE A 121 15.95 -22.34 -9.06
C ILE A 121 16.14 -23.52 -8.11
N ARG A 122 15.08 -24.03 -7.51
CA ARG A 122 15.14 -25.18 -6.60
C ARG A 122 15.69 -26.43 -7.24
N GLY A 123 15.39 -26.66 -8.50
CA GLY A 123 15.90 -27.79 -9.30
C GLY A 123 17.31 -27.61 -9.86
N GLY A 124 17.95 -26.45 -9.66
CA GLY A 124 19.26 -26.15 -10.26
C GLY A 124 19.24 -26.00 -11.79
N GLY A 125 18.06 -25.77 -12.36
CA GLY A 125 17.83 -25.71 -13.81
C GLY A 125 18.10 -24.35 -14.45
N VAL A 126 18.50 -23.33 -13.66
CA VAL A 126 18.70 -21.96 -14.16
C VAL A 126 19.98 -21.35 -13.63
N GLU A 127 20.75 -20.69 -14.48
CA GLU A 127 21.95 -19.95 -14.08
C GLU A 127 21.57 -18.70 -13.25
N SER A 128 22.39 -18.33 -12.24
CA SER A 128 22.13 -17.20 -11.33
C SER A 128 21.81 -15.88 -12.06
N LYS A 129 22.58 -15.53 -13.09
CA LYS A 129 22.32 -14.31 -13.89
C LYS A 129 20.97 -14.33 -14.62
N ILE A 130 20.54 -15.49 -15.09
CA ILE A 130 19.25 -15.67 -15.76
C ILE A 130 18.12 -15.59 -14.72
N ALA A 131 18.32 -16.22 -13.56
CA ALA A 131 17.37 -16.18 -12.45
C ALA A 131 17.14 -14.74 -11.97
N ILE A 132 18.18 -13.94 -11.73
CA ILE A 132 18.09 -12.53 -11.33
C ILE A 132 17.38 -11.69 -12.41
N LYS A 133 17.70 -11.90 -13.69
CA LYS A 133 17.00 -11.21 -14.77
C LYS A 133 15.50 -11.53 -14.79
N ARG A 134 15.13 -12.79 -14.61
CA ARG A 134 13.72 -13.22 -14.57
C ARG A 134 13.00 -12.69 -13.33
N LEU A 135 13.67 -12.65 -12.17
CA LEU A 135 13.16 -11.99 -10.96
C LEU A 135 12.86 -10.51 -11.22
N SER A 136 13.79 -9.82 -11.89
CA SER A 136 13.58 -8.41 -12.25
C SER A 136 12.38 -8.23 -13.18
N SER A 137 12.17 -9.14 -14.15
CA SER A 137 11.00 -9.12 -15.02
C SER A 137 9.71 -9.40 -14.25
N LEU A 138 9.71 -10.36 -13.34
CA LEU A 138 8.59 -10.69 -12.47
C LEU A 138 8.18 -9.50 -11.60
N ARG A 139 9.17 -8.86 -10.93
CA ARG A 139 8.94 -7.63 -10.15
C ARG A 139 8.34 -6.53 -11.02
N GLU A 140 8.85 -6.34 -12.24
CA GLU A 140 8.34 -5.31 -13.16
C GLU A 140 6.91 -5.60 -13.59
N SER A 141 6.56 -6.86 -13.86
CA SER A 141 5.18 -7.26 -14.19
C SER A 141 4.23 -6.95 -13.04
N TRP A 142 4.64 -7.24 -11.78
CA TRP A 142 3.86 -6.87 -10.61
C TRP A 142 3.78 -5.35 -10.42
N ARG A 143 4.90 -4.61 -10.57
CA ARG A 143 4.91 -3.15 -10.47
C ARG A 143 3.90 -2.51 -11.42
N GLN A 144 3.88 -2.94 -12.67
CA GLN A 144 2.94 -2.41 -13.68
C GLN A 144 1.48 -2.70 -13.31
N LEU A 145 1.16 -3.90 -12.84
CA LEU A 145 -0.19 -4.24 -12.40
C LEU A 145 -0.58 -3.43 -11.14
N HIS A 146 0.32 -3.36 -10.15
CA HIS A 146 0.13 -2.56 -8.94
C HIS A 146 -0.16 -1.09 -9.26
N ASP A 147 0.64 -0.47 -10.13
CA ASP A 147 0.53 0.95 -10.43
C ASP A 147 -0.77 1.28 -11.17
N ARG A 148 -1.24 0.39 -12.03
CA ARG A 148 -2.56 0.50 -12.67
C ARG A 148 -3.71 0.46 -11.67
N TRP A 149 -3.63 -0.42 -10.67
CA TRP A 149 -4.60 -0.44 -9.58
C TRP A 149 -4.65 0.88 -8.83
N VAL A 150 -3.50 1.42 -8.48
CA VAL A 150 -3.39 2.70 -7.75
C VAL A 150 -3.96 3.84 -8.59
N ASP A 151 -3.64 3.90 -9.88
CA ASP A 151 -4.14 4.94 -10.79
C ASP A 151 -5.66 4.82 -10.96
N LEU A 152 -6.19 3.60 -11.14
CA LEU A 152 -7.62 3.36 -11.26
C LEU A 152 -8.39 3.79 -10.00
N LEU A 153 -7.94 3.36 -8.83
CA LEU A 153 -8.58 3.75 -7.57
C LEU A 153 -8.52 5.27 -7.36
N SER A 154 -7.41 5.93 -7.74
CA SER A 154 -7.28 7.38 -7.67
C SER A 154 -8.25 8.10 -8.61
N ALA A 155 -8.46 7.57 -9.81
CA ALA A 155 -9.44 8.10 -10.75
C ALA A 155 -10.88 7.94 -10.21
N LEU A 156 -11.22 6.80 -9.61
CA LEU A 156 -12.55 6.58 -9.01
C LEU A 156 -12.79 7.50 -7.80
N MET A 157 -11.78 7.72 -6.96
CA MET A 157 -11.85 8.69 -5.86
C MET A 157 -12.06 10.12 -6.38
N THR A 158 -11.36 10.48 -7.47
CA THR A 158 -11.53 11.77 -8.13
C THR A 158 -12.95 11.92 -8.70
N LEU A 159 -13.47 10.88 -9.36
CA LEU A 159 -14.84 10.87 -9.88
C LEU A 159 -15.88 11.00 -8.75
N ALA A 160 -15.66 10.39 -7.60
CA ALA A 160 -16.54 10.54 -6.45
C ALA A 160 -16.61 12.00 -5.97
N ALA A 161 -15.45 12.67 -5.88
CA ALA A 161 -15.36 14.06 -5.52
C ALA A 161 -15.96 15.00 -6.60
N GLU A 162 -15.79 14.70 -7.88
CA GLU A 162 -16.42 15.45 -8.98
C GLU A 162 -17.96 15.40 -8.91
N LYS A 163 -18.52 14.26 -8.51
CA LYS A 163 -19.97 14.06 -8.42
C LYS A 163 -20.60 14.66 -7.16
N GLY A 164 -19.93 14.57 -6.03
CA GLY A 164 -20.51 14.90 -4.72
C GLY A 164 -19.68 15.86 -3.87
N GLY A 165 -18.62 16.48 -4.44
CA GLY A 165 -17.65 17.23 -3.64
C GLY A 165 -16.82 16.32 -2.73
N GLU A 166 -16.05 16.92 -1.86
CA GLU A 166 -15.25 16.17 -0.87
C GLU A 166 -16.12 15.45 0.17
N GLU A 167 -17.34 15.92 0.41
CA GLU A 167 -18.35 15.20 1.20
C GLU A 167 -18.79 13.89 0.52
N GLY A 168 -18.94 13.90 -0.81
CA GLY A 168 -19.22 12.70 -1.58
C GLY A 168 -18.09 11.69 -1.52
N LEU A 169 -16.85 12.16 -1.55
CA LEU A 169 -15.67 11.31 -1.38
C LEU A 169 -15.60 10.70 0.02
N GLU A 170 -15.87 11.49 1.09
CA GLU A 170 -15.94 10.97 2.45
C GLU A 170 -17.04 9.89 2.57
N ALA A 171 -18.23 10.15 1.99
CA ALA A 171 -19.30 9.17 1.98
C ALA A 171 -18.89 7.86 1.30
N MET A 172 -18.17 7.93 0.17
CA MET A 172 -17.64 6.74 -0.48
C MET A 172 -16.67 5.97 0.43
N TYR A 173 -15.77 6.65 1.13
CA TYR A 173 -14.87 6.01 2.08
C TYR A 173 -15.62 5.33 3.23
N ARG A 174 -16.63 6.01 3.80
CA ARG A 174 -17.43 5.46 4.90
C ARG A 174 -18.27 4.27 4.45
N ASP A 175 -18.91 4.37 3.29
CA ASP A 175 -19.81 3.33 2.81
C ASP A 175 -19.04 2.11 2.23
N ALA A 176 -17.98 2.36 1.49
CA ALA A 176 -17.29 1.34 0.71
C ALA A 176 -16.00 0.80 1.37
N LEU A 177 -15.23 1.63 2.09
CA LEU A 177 -13.97 1.18 2.71
C LEU A 177 -14.10 0.82 4.17
N GLU A 178 -14.90 1.54 4.95
CA GLU A 178 -14.96 1.34 6.40
C GLU A 178 -15.35 -0.09 6.81
N PRO A 179 -16.30 -0.78 6.17
CA PRO A 179 -16.63 -2.16 6.50
C PRO A 179 -15.41 -3.09 6.37
N TYR A 180 -14.72 -3.00 5.24
CA TYR A 180 -13.51 -3.78 4.97
C TYR A 180 -12.38 -3.44 5.95
N ILE A 181 -12.14 -2.15 6.21
CA ILE A 181 -11.12 -1.68 7.15
C ILE A 181 -11.43 -2.20 8.56
N SER A 182 -12.68 -2.11 8.99
CA SER A 182 -13.11 -2.53 10.31
C SER A 182 -12.88 -4.03 10.54
N GLU A 183 -13.22 -4.86 9.56
CA GLU A 183 -12.95 -6.29 9.62
C GLU A 183 -11.45 -6.59 9.66
N ARG A 184 -10.68 -5.98 8.75
CA ARG A 184 -9.25 -6.21 8.62
C ARG A 184 -8.46 -5.78 9.86
N TYR A 185 -8.83 -4.64 10.47
CA TYR A 185 -8.10 -4.06 11.59
C TYR A 185 -8.67 -4.42 12.98
N MET A 186 -9.70 -5.24 13.04
CA MET A 186 -10.23 -5.78 14.31
C MET A 186 -9.15 -6.49 15.14
N VAL A 187 -8.09 -6.96 14.49
CA VAL A 187 -6.92 -7.57 15.15
C VAL A 187 -6.13 -6.60 16.04
N TYR A 188 -6.41 -5.31 16.00
CA TYR A 188 -5.82 -4.27 16.86
C TYR A 188 -6.74 -3.82 18.00
N ASP A 189 -7.85 -4.51 18.22
CA ASP A 189 -8.77 -4.21 19.32
C ASP A 189 -8.15 -4.57 20.68
N LEU A 190 -7.86 -3.56 21.49
CA LEU A 190 -7.23 -3.72 22.80
C LEU A 190 -8.15 -4.34 23.86
N ARG A 191 -9.44 -4.53 23.56
CA ARG A 191 -10.35 -5.29 24.42
C ARG A 191 -10.08 -6.80 24.35
N GLU A 192 -9.43 -7.26 23.27
CA GLU A 192 -9.18 -8.66 22.97
C GLU A 192 -7.69 -9.06 23.16
N ARG A 193 -6.77 -8.06 23.20
CA ARG A 193 -5.33 -8.30 23.28
C ARG A 193 -4.57 -7.11 23.84
N SER A 194 -3.33 -7.34 24.30
CA SER A 194 -2.48 -6.24 24.79
C SER A 194 -1.93 -5.38 23.63
N TYR A 195 -1.54 -4.17 23.95
CA TYR A 195 -0.91 -3.27 22.96
C TYR A 195 0.40 -3.85 22.43
N GLU A 196 1.20 -4.51 23.29
CA GLU A 196 2.47 -5.15 22.91
C GLU A 196 2.25 -6.25 21.85
N GLU A 197 1.21 -7.06 21.98
CA GLU A 197 0.85 -8.09 20.97
C GLU A 197 0.47 -7.44 19.63
N THR A 198 -0.16 -6.25 19.67
CA THR A 198 -0.54 -5.52 18.45
C THR A 198 0.66 -4.87 17.77
N ILE A 199 1.70 -4.43 18.49
CA ILE A 199 2.89 -3.77 17.95
C ILE A 199 3.65 -4.68 17.00
N GLU A 200 4.00 -5.90 17.44
CA GLU A 200 4.73 -6.84 16.61
C GLU A 200 3.99 -7.12 15.30
N ARG A 201 2.69 -7.40 15.41
CA ARG A 201 1.81 -7.60 14.25
C ARG A 201 1.81 -6.37 13.33
N ASN A 202 1.74 -5.17 13.91
CA ASN A 202 1.72 -3.92 13.18
C ASN A 202 3.01 -3.69 12.40
N LEU A 203 4.17 -3.92 13.03
CA LEU A 203 5.47 -3.81 12.38
C LEU A 203 5.59 -4.76 11.19
N TYR A 204 5.37 -6.07 11.39
CA TYR A 204 5.41 -7.04 10.29
C TYR A 204 4.45 -6.67 9.16
N THR A 205 3.19 -6.34 9.50
CA THR A 205 2.19 -5.97 8.49
C THR A 205 2.60 -4.69 7.73
N SER A 206 3.26 -3.74 8.40
CA SER A 206 3.75 -2.51 7.77
C SER A 206 4.87 -2.78 6.78
N PHE A 207 5.87 -3.56 7.19
CA PHE A 207 6.98 -3.94 6.32
C PHE A 207 6.49 -4.74 5.11
N GLU A 208 5.71 -5.78 5.32
CA GLU A 208 5.18 -6.62 4.24
C GLU A 208 4.31 -5.81 3.26
N ALA A 209 3.42 -4.96 3.79
CA ALA A 209 2.59 -4.12 2.94
C ALA A 209 3.45 -3.21 2.05
N MET A 210 4.44 -2.53 2.61
CA MET A 210 5.23 -1.57 1.86
C MET A 210 6.23 -2.26 0.91
N ARG A 211 6.73 -3.44 1.25
CA ARG A 211 7.48 -4.28 0.31
C ARG A 211 6.59 -4.77 -0.83
N GLY A 212 5.37 -5.24 -0.52
CA GLY A 212 4.38 -5.63 -1.52
C GLY A 212 3.95 -4.49 -2.45
N HIS A 213 3.91 -3.25 -1.94
CA HIS A 213 3.70 -2.05 -2.77
C HIS A 213 4.92 -1.67 -3.62
N LEU A 214 6.06 -2.30 -3.43
CA LEU A 214 7.31 -1.93 -4.11
C LEU A 214 7.66 -0.45 -3.88
N CYS A 215 7.65 0.01 -2.61
CA CYS A 215 8.08 1.36 -2.27
C CYS A 215 9.59 1.56 -2.48
N GLY A 216 10.04 2.81 -2.31
CA GLY A 216 11.44 3.21 -2.44
C GLY A 216 11.82 3.64 -3.85
N PRO A 217 12.98 4.31 -4.01
CA PRO A 217 13.35 5.03 -5.24
C PRO A 217 13.58 4.12 -6.44
N GLN A 218 13.93 2.86 -6.22
CA GLN A 218 14.11 1.85 -7.27
C GLN A 218 12.88 0.94 -7.44
N ARG A 219 11.80 1.21 -6.71
CA ARG A 219 10.57 0.43 -6.74
C ARG A 219 10.84 -1.07 -6.49
N ARG A 220 11.62 -1.36 -5.43
CA ARG A 220 11.97 -2.72 -5.01
C ARG A 220 11.30 -3.15 -3.71
N GLY A 221 10.79 -2.22 -2.93
CA GLY A 221 10.19 -2.45 -1.61
C GLY A 221 11.13 -2.10 -0.45
N ASP A 222 12.09 -1.20 -0.66
CA ASP A 222 13.01 -0.74 0.37
C ASP A 222 12.36 0.35 1.23
N ILE A 223 12.58 0.25 2.53
CA ILE A 223 11.98 1.10 3.56
C ILE A 223 13.11 1.74 4.38
N GLU A 224 13.04 3.04 4.59
CA GLU A 224 13.92 3.68 5.56
C GLU A 224 13.34 3.52 6.95
N LEU A 225 14.08 2.89 7.84
CA LEU A 225 13.68 2.69 9.23
C LEU A 225 14.56 3.50 10.18
N GLN A 226 13.91 4.23 11.09
CA GLN A 226 14.56 4.86 12.24
C GLN A 226 13.90 4.33 13.52
N GLU A 227 14.72 3.77 14.41
CA GLU A 227 14.26 3.35 15.73
C GLU A 227 14.63 4.38 16.78
N HIS A 228 13.61 4.88 17.50
CA HIS A 228 13.73 5.77 18.64
C HIS A 228 13.43 5.03 19.94
N SER A 229 13.65 5.68 21.09
CA SER A 229 13.35 5.10 22.40
C SER A 229 11.86 4.81 22.61
N ASP A 230 10.98 5.60 21.99
CA ASP A 230 9.52 5.59 22.18
C ASP A 230 8.74 5.12 20.93
N ARG A 231 9.39 5.00 19.75
CA ARG A 231 8.70 4.70 18.50
C ARG A 231 9.62 4.16 17.40
N TRP A 232 9.04 3.64 16.36
CA TRP A 232 9.67 3.40 15.04
C TRP A 232 9.07 4.36 14.01
N GLU A 233 9.92 4.88 13.15
CA GLU A 233 9.54 5.68 11.99
C GLU A 233 9.94 4.95 10.71
N LEU A 234 8.96 4.67 9.85
CA LEU A 234 9.13 4.05 8.54
C LEU A 234 8.89 5.12 7.47
N SER A 235 9.90 5.43 6.66
CA SER A 235 9.78 6.42 5.59
C SER A 235 9.86 5.79 4.22
N PHE A 236 9.09 6.34 3.29
CA PHE A 236 8.94 5.81 1.93
C PHE A 236 9.12 6.93 0.90
N ASP A 237 9.93 6.65 -0.14
CA ASP A 237 10.18 7.62 -1.19
C ASP A 237 10.37 6.95 -2.57
N PRO A 238 9.31 6.87 -3.41
CA PRO A 238 7.90 7.08 -3.08
C PRO A 238 7.31 5.93 -2.27
N CYS A 239 6.13 6.13 -1.69
CA CYS A 239 5.36 5.02 -1.09
C CYS A 239 4.70 4.12 -2.16
N ALA A 240 5.04 4.30 -3.42
CA ALA A 240 4.53 3.58 -4.59
C ALA A 240 3.04 3.76 -4.91
N SER A 241 2.26 4.36 -4.01
CA SER A 241 0.86 4.72 -4.21
C SER A 241 0.67 6.24 -4.19
N GLY A 242 0.20 6.83 -3.08
CA GLY A 242 -0.03 8.27 -3.00
C GLY A 242 1.20 9.14 -3.26
N GLY A 243 2.39 8.72 -2.81
CA GLY A 243 3.64 9.43 -3.12
C GLY A 243 3.94 9.46 -4.63
N ARG A 244 3.71 8.34 -5.32
CA ARG A 244 3.82 8.27 -6.77
C ARG A 244 2.76 9.14 -7.47
N ILE A 245 1.53 9.17 -6.97
CA ILE A 245 0.48 10.06 -7.49
C ILE A 245 0.91 11.53 -7.41
N LEU A 246 1.46 11.93 -6.27
CA LEU A 246 1.84 13.34 -6.03
C LEU A 246 3.06 13.77 -6.84
N ARG A 247 4.11 12.94 -6.93
CA ARG A 247 5.42 13.33 -7.45
C ARG A 247 5.82 12.68 -8.76
N GLY A 248 5.07 11.68 -9.19
CA GLY A 248 5.47 10.82 -10.30
C GLY A 248 6.41 9.70 -9.87
N ASP A 249 7.03 9.07 -10.83
CA ASP A 249 7.87 7.89 -10.65
C ASP A 249 9.12 7.96 -11.54
N ASN A 250 10.30 7.98 -10.93
CA ASN A 250 11.57 8.01 -11.65
C ASN A 250 11.84 6.71 -12.44
N VAL A 251 11.35 5.56 -11.96
CA VAL A 251 11.50 4.27 -12.66
C VAL A 251 10.63 4.22 -13.91
N GLU A 252 9.43 4.79 -13.82
CA GLU A 252 8.49 4.90 -14.94
C GLU A 252 8.82 6.09 -15.86
N GLY A 253 9.56 7.09 -15.36
CA GLY A 253 9.84 8.34 -16.06
C GLY A 253 8.61 9.24 -16.17
N THR A 254 7.69 9.17 -15.22
CA THR A 254 6.44 9.93 -15.21
C THR A 254 6.45 11.06 -14.18
N GLY A 255 5.73 12.16 -14.50
CA GLY A 255 5.50 13.26 -13.57
C GLY A 255 4.31 13.02 -12.62
N SER A 256 3.98 14.07 -11.86
CA SER A 256 2.81 14.07 -10.96
C SER A 256 1.52 13.72 -11.71
N ARG A 257 0.71 12.86 -11.13
CA ARG A 257 -0.62 12.51 -11.62
C ARG A 257 -1.72 13.48 -11.14
N CYS A 258 -1.34 14.43 -10.29
CA CYS A 258 -2.20 15.58 -9.99
C CYS A 258 -2.23 16.60 -11.14
N GLU A 259 -1.32 16.43 -12.13
CA GLU A 259 -1.24 17.26 -13.35
C GLU A 259 -1.88 16.54 -14.56
N PRO A 260 -2.24 17.29 -15.63
CA PRO A 260 -2.70 16.70 -16.86
C PRO A 260 -1.71 15.66 -17.42
N PRO A 261 -2.20 14.59 -18.05
CA PRO A 261 -3.60 14.31 -18.41
C PRO A 261 -4.45 13.72 -17.30
N TYR A 262 -3.89 13.26 -16.17
CA TYR A 262 -4.60 12.51 -15.13
C TYR A 262 -5.44 13.42 -14.24
N SER A 263 -4.86 14.52 -13.74
CA SER A 263 -5.51 15.51 -12.86
C SER A 263 -6.21 14.88 -11.64
N PHE A 264 -5.57 13.88 -11.00
CA PHE A 264 -6.14 13.23 -9.81
C PHE A 264 -6.28 14.21 -8.64
N GLY A 265 -7.37 14.08 -7.90
CA GLY A 265 -7.76 15.05 -6.91
C GLY A 265 -6.92 15.07 -5.64
N VAL A 266 -6.85 16.27 -5.06
CA VAL A 266 -6.29 16.53 -3.72
C VAL A 266 -7.30 17.36 -2.93
N THR A 267 -7.28 17.25 -1.60
CA THR A 267 -8.22 17.99 -0.74
C THR A 267 -8.06 19.50 -0.90
N GLN A 268 -9.18 20.17 -1.15
CA GLN A 268 -9.27 21.62 -1.28
C GLN A 268 -9.58 22.27 0.07
N ASP A 269 -10.22 21.50 0.96
CA ASP A 269 -10.57 21.93 2.30
C ASP A 269 -9.91 21.05 3.37
N GLU A 270 -9.93 21.52 4.61
CA GLU A 270 -9.43 20.81 5.78
C GLU A 270 -10.54 19.88 6.30
N HIS A 271 -10.22 18.59 6.39
CA HIS A 271 -11.15 17.59 6.90
C HIS A 271 -10.47 16.72 7.95
N ASP A 272 -11.22 16.26 8.92
CA ASP A 272 -10.73 15.34 9.94
C ASP A 272 -10.36 13.96 9.36
N TRP A 273 -10.91 13.58 8.23
CA TRP A 273 -10.53 12.39 7.45
C TRP A 273 -9.30 12.62 6.54
N SER A 274 -8.74 13.84 6.55
CA SER A 274 -7.50 14.23 5.85
C SER A 274 -6.50 14.94 6.78
N TRP A 275 -6.46 14.57 8.06
CA TRP A 275 -5.60 15.16 9.10
C TRP A 275 -5.78 16.67 9.29
N ASN A 276 -6.94 17.23 9.00
CA ASN A 276 -7.19 18.67 8.95
C ASN A 276 -6.18 19.42 8.05
N LYS A 277 -5.88 18.84 6.88
CA LYS A 277 -4.92 19.42 5.92
C LYS A 277 -5.54 19.52 4.53
N LYS A 278 -5.17 20.61 3.82
CA LYS A 278 -5.40 20.78 2.37
C LYS A 278 -4.24 20.17 1.59
N GLY A 279 -4.48 19.82 0.33
CA GLY A 279 -3.47 19.26 -0.56
C GLY A 279 -3.14 17.79 -0.28
N VAL A 280 -3.95 17.11 0.50
CA VAL A 280 -3.82 15.66 0.69
C VAL A 280 -4.37 14.95 -0.54
N CYS A 281 -3.53 14.14 -1.20
CA CYS A 281 -4.00 13.29 -2.29
C CYS A 281 -5.19 12.45 -1.82
N TYR A 282 -6.24 12.38 -2.62
CA TYR A 282 -7.41 11.57 -2.27
C TYR A 282 -7.03 10.12 -1.96
N TYR A 283 -6.11 9.55 -2.74
CA TYR A 283 -5.60 8.23 -2.38
C TYR A 283 -4.91 8.21 -1.00
N CYS A 284 -4.14 9.25 -0.62
CA CYS A 284 -3.49 9.32 0.69
C CYS A 284 -4.50 9.43 1.85
N ALA A 285 -5.64 10.09 1.63
CA ALA A 285 -6.66 10.30 2.65
C ALA A 285 -7.19 8.97 3.23
N HIS A 286 -7.17 7.87 2.43
CA HIS A 286 -7.53 6.55 2.97
C HIS A 286 -6.62 6.09 4.11
N CYS A 287 -5.34 6.51 4.14
CA CYS A 287 -4.44 6.19 5.25
C CYS A 287 -4.88 6.90 6.54
N CYS A 288 -5.38 8.14 6.45
CA CYS A 288 -5.97 8.83 7.60
C CYS A 288 -7.13 8.02 8.19
N LEU A 289 -8.03 7.59 7.33
CA LEU A 289 -9.19 6.80 7.74
C LEU A 289 -8.81 5.42 8.25
N ALA A 290 -8.07 4.67 7.44
CA ALA A 290 -7.79 3.26 7.72
C ALA A 290 -6.81 3.04 8.89
N LEU A 291 -5.84 3.94 9.07
CA LEU A 291 -4.74 3.72 10.01
C LEU A 291 -4.89 4.55 11.29
N GLU A 292 -5.68 5.62 11.24
CA GLU A 292 -5.85 6.51 12.38
C GLU A 292 -7.29 6.66 12.83
N ARG A 293 -8.18 7.25 11.99
CA ARG A 293 -9.50 7.68 12.44
C ARG A 293 -10.42 6.52 12.79
N ILE A 294 -10.66 5.58 11.87
CA ILE A 294 -11.53 4.42 12.12
C ILE A 294 -10.99 3.56 13.28
N PRO A 295 -9.69 3.22 13.35
CA PRO A 295 -9.15 2.54 14.50
C PRO A 295 -9.35 3.31 15.83
N ALA A 296 -9.10 4.61 15.85
CA ALA A 296 -9.27 5.42 17.05
C ALA A 296 -10.76 5.53 17.46
N GLU A 297 -11.68 5.65 16.51
CA GLU A 297 -13.14 5.64 16.75
C GLU A 297 -13.62 4.30 17.33
N ARG A 298 -13.10 3.18 16.81
CA ARG A 298 -13.59 1.85 17.15
C ARG A 298 -12.87 1.18 18.31
N TRP A 299 -11.55 1.40 18.41
CA TRP A 299 -10.67 0.69 19.35
C TRP A 299 -9.85 1.62 20.27
N GLY A 300 -10.10 2.92 20.17
CA GLY A 300 -9.53 3.93 21.06
C GLY A 300 -8.11 4.40 20.71
N HIS A 301 -7.48 3.85 19.67
CA HIS A 301 -6.13 4.26 19.28
C HIS A 301 -5.87 4.14 17.77
N PRO A 302 -5.01 5.00 17.19
CA PRO A 302 -4.52 4.83 15.83
C PRO A 302 -3.59 3.63 15.75
N VAL A 303 -3.71 2.85 14.68
CA VAL A 303 -2.80 1.71 14.42
C VAL A 303 -1.42 2.20 13.99
N ARG A 304 -1.37 3.22 13.13
CA ARG A 304 -0.16 3.90 12.65
C ARG A 304 -0.47 5.37 12.51
N VAL A 305 0.51 6.20 12.86
CA VAL A 305 0.41 7.66 12.70
C VAL A 305 1.11 8.04 11.40
N VAL A 306 0.38 8.63 10.45
CA VAL A 306 0.89 8.93 9.11
C VAL A 306 1.17 10.42 8.95
N ASP A 307 2.31 10.76 8.39
CA ASP A 307 2.62 12.12 7.95
C ASP A 307 2.85 12.12 6.44
N PRO A 308 1.82 12.40 5.63
CA PRO A 308 1.91 12.36 4.18
C PRO A 308 2.54 13.65 3.62
N PRO A 309 3.16 13.60 2.44
CA PRO A 309 3.44 14.80 1.66
C PRO A 309 2.13 15.44 1.17
N LEU A 310 2.17 16.76 0.95
CA LEU A 310 1.04 17.58 0.50
C LEU A 310 1.33 18.17 -0.88
N TYR A 311 0.30 18.30 -1.70
CA TYR A 311 0.36 18.93 -3.01
C TYR A 311 -0.20 20.36 -2.95
N PRO A 312 0.46 21.34 -3.59
CA PRO A 312 1.76 21.26 -4.28
C PRO A 312 2.97 21.51 -3.36
N GLN A 313 2.77 21.76 -2.05
CA GLN A 313 3.76 22.32 -1.12
C GLN A 313 5.02 21.47 -0.99
N ASP A 314 4.84 20.14 -0.95
CA ASP A 314 5.90 19.18 -0.68
C ASP A 314 6.38 18.45 -1.97
N VAL A 315 6.07 19.04 -3.16
CA VAL A 315 6.38 18.45 -4.47
C VAL A 315 7.20 19.40 -5.30
N GLY A 316 8.28 18.89 -5.92
CA GLY A 316 9.12 19.66 -6.84
C GLY A 316 10.10 20.62 -6.15
N GLY A 317 10.27 20.54 -4.85
CA GLY A 317 11.26 21.30 -4.09
C GLY A 317 12.64 20.62 -4.07
N SER A 318 13.65 21.31 -3.49
CA SER A 318 14.99 20.75 -3.32
C SER A 318 15.05 19.63 -2.28
N GLU A 319 14.10 19.59 -1.35
CA GLU A 319 13.90 18.54 -0.36
C GLU A 319 12.43 18.14 -0.39
N GLU A 320 12.12 17.02 -1.01
CA GLU A 320 10.77 16.50 -1.07
C GLU A 320 10.44 15.76 0.23
N LYS A 321 9.29 16.08 0.82
CA LYS A 321 8.84 15.40 2.03
C LYS A 321 8.47 13.95 1.72
N LYS A 322 9.07 13.01 2.46
CA LYS A 322 8.73 11.59 2.40
C LYS A 322 7.42 11.31 3.15
N CYS A 323 6.68 10.31 2.71
CA CYS A 323 5.61 9.75 3.52
C CYS A 323 6.23 8.99 4.70
N THR A 324 5.82 9.30 5.92
CA THR A 324 6.35 8.65 7.13
C THR A 324 5.22 8.03 7.93
N TRP A 325 5.41 6.79 8.37
CA TRP A 325 4.56 6.08 9.30
C TRP A 325 5.26 5.94 10.64
N THR A 326 4.60 6.37 11.70
CA THR A 326 5.09 6.22 13.07
C THR A 326 4.29 5.16 13.80
N ILE A 327 5.00 4.22 14.43
CA ILE A 327 4.44 3.18 15.31
C ILE A 327 5.03 3.43 16.70
N TYR A 328 4.21 3.83 17.65
CA TYR A 328 4.64 4.09 19.03
C TYR A 328 4.84 2.77 19.78
N LYS A 329 5.86 2.74 20.67
CA LYS A 329 6.19 1.57 21.47
C LYS A 329 5.22 1.35 22.63
N LYS A 330 4.56 2.42 23.07
CA LYS A 330 3.55 2.38 24.12
C LYS A 330 2.35 3.24 23.74
N LEU A 331 1.18 2.84 24.20
CA LEU A 331 -0.08 3.54 23.93
C LEU A 331 -0.06 4.98 24.50
N GLU A 332 0.50 5.14 25.70
CA GLU A 332 0.62 6.44 26.37
C GLU A 332 1.52 7.43 25.62
N ASP A 333 2.48 6.95 24.81
CA ASP A 333 3.41 7.78 24.05
C ASP A 333 2.76 8.44 22.82
N ILE A 334 1.57 7.98 22.42
CA ILE A 334 0.83 8.60 21.30
C ILE A 334 0.36 10.00 21.73
N PRO A 335 0.83 11.10 21.07
CA PRO A 335 0.49 12.45 21.50
C PRO A 335 -0.99 12.80 21.26
N ASP A 336 -1.58 13.64 22.11
CA ASP A 336 -2.96 14.13 21.99
C ASP A 336 -3.25 14.76 20.62
N LYS A 337 -2.29 15.52 20.07
CA LYS A 337 -2.39 16.15 18.74
C LYS A 337 -2.67 15.18 17.60
N VAL A 338 -2.33 13.88 17.77
CA VAL A 338 -2.62 12.84 16.77
C VAL A 338 -4.11 12.58 16.71
N TYR A 339 -4.80 12.59 17.84
CA TYR A 339 -6.25 12.46 17.91
C TYR A 339 -6.96 13.74 17.47
N GLU A 340 -6.46 14.90 17.91
CA GLU A 340 -7.04 16.20 17.58
C GLU A 340 -7.08 16.45 16.07
N ARG A 341 -6.02 16.11 15.33
CA ARG A 341 -5.94 16.33 13.87
C ARG A 341 -6.91 15.48 13.06
N ILE A 342 -7.49 14.44 13.64
CA ILE A 342 -8.51 13.56 13.05
C ILE A 342 -9.89 13.76 13.69
N GLY A 343 -10.11 14.89 14.39
CA GLY A 343 -11.38 15.28 14.99
C GLY A 343 -11.76 14.50 16.24
N LEU A 344 -10.81 13.84 16.90
CA LEU A 344 -11.05 13.00 18.07
C LEU A 344 -10.30 13.54 19.32
N LYS A 345 -10.62 12.98 20.47
CA LYS A 345 -9.87 13.17 21.72
C LYS A 345 -9.21 11.87 22.12
N LYS A 346 -7.97 11.95 22.63
CA LYS A 346 -7.31 10.79 23.21
C LYS A 346 -8.17 10.26 24.36
N PRO A 347 -8.45 8.95 24.42
CA PRO A 347 -9.15 8.37 25.56
C PRO A 347 -8.38 8.67 26.86
N THR A 348 -9.11 9.06 27.88
CA THR A 348 -8.57 9.13 29.25
C THR A 348 -8.90 7.81 29.92
N ASP A 349 -7.89 7.21 30.56
CA ASP A 349 -8.04 5.97 31.34
C ASP A 349 -9.16 6.07 32.39
#